data_bd3754b9f59314080c5bdfd306072d2b
#
_entry.id   bd3754b9f59314080c5bdfd306072d2b
#
_cell.length_a   1.000
_cell.length_b   1.000
_cell.length_c   1.000
_cell.angle_alpha   90.00
_cell.angle_beta   90.00
_cell.angle_gamma   90.00
#
_symmetry.space_group_name_H-M   'P 1'
#
loop_
_entity.id
_entity.type
_entity.pdbx_description
1 polymer ?
#
loop_
_entity_poly.entity_id
_entity_poly.type
_entity_poly.pdbx_seq_one_letter_code
_entity_poly.pdbx_strand_id
1 'polypeptide(L)' 'MKIIMTDNYARDYVDDILICENVSRVYGTIIVDCLNNHITRAYDKYFILVNDDYKLVKFEP' A
#
# COMPACT_ATOMS: atom_id res chain seq x y z
N MET A 1 10.97 4.99 -4.01
CA MET A 1 10.05 4.40 -3.01
C MET A 1 9.01 3.54 -3.72
N LYS A 2 8.26 2.77 -2.98
CA LYS A 2 7.20 1.89 -3.49
C LYS A 2 5.87 2.30 -2.92
N ILE A 3 4.80 2.05 -3.69
CA ILE A 3 3.44 2.18 -3.18
C ILE A 3 2.85 0.78 -3.11
N ILE A 4 2.32 0.44 -1.94
CA ILE A 4 1.69 -0.86 -1.73
C ILE A 4 0.26 -0.67 -1.24
N MET A 5 -0.57 -1.67 -1.52
CA MET A 5 -1.89 -1.80 -0.94
C MET A 5 -1.81 -2.81 0.19
N THR A 6 -2.22 -2.43 1.37
CA THR A 6 -2.11 -3.28 2.55
C THR A 6 -3.44 -3.40 3.27
N ASP A 7 -3.55 -4.39 4.15
CA ASP A 7 -4.78 -4.65 4.89
C ASP A 7 -4.98 -3.63 6.00
N ASN A 8 -6.15 -3.03 6.03
CA ASN A 8 -6.50 -2.01 7.02
C ASN A 8 -6.68 -2.60 8.42
N TYR A 9 -6.88 -3.91 8.53
CA TYR A 9 -7.09 -4.60 9.80
C TYR A 9 -5.89 -5.43 10.24
N ALA A 10 -4.77 -5.33 9.50
CA ALA A 10 -3.52 -6.06 9.81
C ALA A 10 -3.74 -7.57 9.96
N ARG A 11 -4.57 -8.16 9.12
CA ARG A 11 -4.86 -9.60 9.15
C ARG A 11 -3.71 -10.38 8.54
N ASP A 12 -3.28 -11.44 9.20
CA ASP A 12 -2.11 -12.21 8.80
C ASP A 12 -2.29 -12.95 7.47
N TYR A 13 -3.53 -13.24 7.08
CA TYR A 13 -3.83 -14.01 5.88
C TYR A 13 -4.04 -13.15 4.64
N VAL A 14 -3.82 -11.84 4.74
CA VAL A 14 -4.00 -10.92 3.62
C VAL A 14 -2.63 -10.43 3.16
N ASP A 15 -2.32 -10.65 1.88
CA ASP A 15 -1.06 -10.22 1.29
C ASP A 15 -1.05 -8.72 0.99
N ASP A 16 0.12 -8.12 1.16
CA ASP A 16 0.37 -6.80 0.58
C ASP A 16 0.49 -6.94 -0.94
N ILE A 17 0.05 -5.92 -1.67
CA ILE A 17 0.12 -5.91 -3.13
C ILE A 17 0.96 -4.71 -3.57
N LEU A 18 1.97 -4.96 -4.38
CA LEU A 18 2.78 -3.90 -4.97
C LEU A 18 1.97 -3.19 -6.05
N ILE A 19 1.77 -1.89 -5.89
CA ILE A 19 1.03 -1.07 -6.86
C ILE A 19 2.01 -0.46 -7.87
N CYS A 20 3.07 0.17 -7.38
CA CYS A 20 4.12 0.68 -8.24
C CYS A 20 5.41 0.84 -7.46
N GLU A 21 6.51 1.01 -8.19
CA GLU A 21 7.83 1.21 -7.61
C GLU A 21 8.58 2.30 -8.37
N ASN A 22 9.76 2.66 -7.87
CA ASN A 22 10.58 3.71 -8.46
C ASN A 22 9.89 5.08 -8.46
N VAL A 23 9.11 5.37 -7.44
CA VAL A 23 8.46 6.67 -7.29
C VAL A 23 9.24 7.52 -6.30
N SER A 24 9.22 8.84 -6.51
CA SER A 24 9.80 9.78 -5.56
C SER A 24 8.87 9.96 -4.36
N ARG A 25 9.43 10.48 -3.27
CA ARG A 25 8.61 10.80 -2.09
C ARG A 25 7.51 11.80 -2.42
N VAL A 26 7.83 12.82 -3.20
CA VAL A 26 6.87 13.91 -3.52
C VAL A 26 5.71 13.35 -4.34
N TYR A 27 6.01 12.72 -5.46
CA TYR A 27 4.96 12.18 -6.33
C TYR A 27 4.28 10.96 -5.70
N GLY A 28 5.03 10.15 -4.98
CA GLY A 28 4.46 9.02 -4.27
C GLY A 28 3.41 9.44 -3.25
N THR A 29 3.68 10.51 -2.50
CA THR A 29 2.72 11.03 -1.52
C THR A 29 1.44 11.50 -2.21
N ILE A 30 1.55 12.20 -3.33
CA ILE A 30 0.40 12.66 -4.09
C ILE A 30 -0.44 11.48 -4.59
N ILE A 31 0.24 10.47 -5.13
CA ILE A 31 -0.44 9.28 -5.67
C ILE A 31 -1.16 8.53 -4.56
N VAL A 32 -0.51 8.33 -3.42
CA VAL A 32 -1.11 7.64 -2.27
C VAL A 32 -2.34 8.39 -1.77
N ASP A 33 -2.25 9.71 -1.66
CA ASP A 33 -3.41 10.52 -1.25
C ASP A 33 -4.57 10.36 -2.22
N CYS A 34 -4.30 10.40 -3.53
CA CYS A 34 -5.33 10.23 -4.54
C CYS A 34 -5.97 8.85 -4.45
N LEU A 35 -5.17 7.82 -4.29
CA LEU A 35 -5.69 6.45 -4.18
C LEU A 35 -6.56 6.27 -2.94
N ASN A 36 -6.09 6.75 -1.80
CA ASN A 36 -6.84 6.62 -0.54
C ASN A 36 -8.12 7.45 -0.54
N ASN A 37 -8.11 8.60 -1.23
CA ASN A 37 -9.31 9.42 -1.37
C ASN A 37 -10.34 8.79 -2.30
N HIS A 38 -9.90 7.96 -3.22
CA HIS A 38 -10.78 7.28 -4.17
C HIS A 38 -11.51 6.11 -3.54
N ILE A 39 -10.88 5.38 -2.62
CA ILE A 39 -11.53 4.26 -1.95
C ILE A 39 -12.43 4.78 -0.83
N THR A 40 -13.52 4.06 -0.58
CA THR A 40 -14.48 4.45 0.45
C THR A 40 -14.08 3.87 1.81
N ARG A 41 -14.76 4.32 2.86
CA ARG A 41 -14.52 3.83 4.21
C ARG A 41 -14.83 2.35 4.39
N ALA A 42 -15.62 1.78 3.48
CA ALA A 42 -16.02 0.37 3.56
C ALA A 42 -14.89 -0.57 3.13
N TYR A 43 -13.86 -0.04 2.51
CA TYR A 43 -12.75 -0.87 2.06
C TYR A 43 -11.88 -1.32 3.23
N ASP A 44 -11.48 -2.58 3.18
CA ASP A 44 -10.57 -3.17 4.16
C ASP A 44 -9.11 -3.02 3.78
N LYS A 45 -8.81 -2.31 2.71
CA LYS A 45 -7.46 -2.06 2.20
C LYS A 45 -7.18 -0.58 2.14
N TYR A 46 -5.90 -0.21 2.20
CA TYR A 46 -5.47 1.17 1.99
C TYR A 46 -4.08 1.17 1.37
N PHE A 47 -3.65 2.33 0.89
CA PHE A 47 -2.38 2.50 0.19
C PHE A 47 -1.40 3.26 1.07
N ILE A 48 -0.14 2.82 1.03
CA ILE A 48 0.94 3.50 1.76
C ILE A 48 2.18 3.62 0.87
N LEU A 49 2.98 4.64 1.17
CA LEU A 49 4.27 4.85 0.53
C LEU A 49 5.35 4.29 1.46
N VAL A 50 6.19 3.42 0.94
CA VAL A 50 7.23 2.75 1.72
C VAL A 50 8.59 2.87 1.04
N ASN A 51 9.66 2.64 1.80
CA ASN A 51 11.02 2.63 1.26
C ASN A 51 11.22 1.43 0.34
N ASP A 52 12.24 1.52 -0.51
CA ASP A 52 12.56 0.45 -1.47
C ASP A 52 12.91 -0.87 -0.80
N ASP A 53 13.43 -0.82 0.42
CA ASP A 53 13.80 -2.01 1.17
C ASP A 53 12.64 -2.64 1.95
N TYR A 54 11.46 -2.06 1.88
CA TYR A 54 10.28 -2.62 2.53
C TYR A 54 9.95 -3.99 1.93
N LYS A 55 9.72 -4.96 2.80
CA LYS A 55 9.33 -6.31 2.39
C LYS A 55 7.81 -6.46 2.50
N LEU A 56 7.18 -6.77 1.38
CA LEU A 56 5.74 -6.98 1.36
C LEU A 56 5.35 -8.17 2.22
N VAL A 57 4.29 -8.01 3.00
CA VAL A 57 3.74 -9.09 3.81
C VAL A 57 3.01 -10.07 2.89
N LYS A 58 3.35 -11.36 3.00
CA LYS A 58 2.70 -12.43 2.24
C LYS A 58 2.22 -13.50 3.19
N PHE A 59 1.01 -13.98 2.92
CA PHE A 59 0.45 -15.09 3.68
C PHE A 59 1.14 -16.39 3.26
N GLU A 60 1.67 -17.11 4.25
CA GLU A 60 2.27 -18.43 4.04
C GLU A 60 1.51 -19.41 4.91
N PRO A 61 0.79 -20.36 4.29
CA PRO A 61 0.03 -21.35 5.04
C PRO A 61 0.89 -22.34 5.79
#